data_3f1744004642223ef4e6223fee5a3863
#
_entry.id   3f1744004642223ef4e6223fee5a3863
#
_cell.length_a   1.000
_cell.length_b   1.000
_cell.length_c   1.000
_cell.angle_alpha   90.00
_cell.angle_beta   90.00
_cell.angle_gamma   90.00
#
_symmetry.space_group_name_H-M   'P 1'
#
loop_
_entity.id
_entity.type
_entity.pdbx_description
1 polymer ?
#
loop_
_entity_poly.entity_id
_entity_poly.type
_entity_poly.pdbx_seq_one_letter_code
_entity_poly.pdbx_strand_id
1 'polypeptide(L)'
;MTSAELSDMDALTQVAAIRDGSLSSVEAVEAAIAGAQAVDPALNCIVHERYDRARAEAAAADAAPAAERGPLHGLPVVVKDLDGTLAGEPYWAGSNYLKRLGYVATETSILFQRLIDAGAIIIAKTNTPELGLVPSTEPTSVGPCHNPWDLDRSPGGSSGGSAAAVSAGVVALGHAGDGGGSIRIPASNCGLVGLKPSRDLVPTYPDIDPWGGLVARLGVTRTVADTALLLDVLAGPDNLASPQVRTDRAVSYLASLDGPVGPMRIAWTSAVPGGGTIDPAVAQTVATTAELLADAGHDVVEATPSILTDEAYYGQVIGWFLDAFSVWVRRSVDELEALGGEPVGEGDVEAHTWALRAAGGDVPAHRFAEAVDGLMRVGREGRAFLEKQPYDVLLTPVC
;
A
#
# COMPACT_ATOMS: atom_id res chain seq x y z
N MET A 1 1.53 -29.49 0.67
CA MET A 1 1.24 -28.52 -0.41
C MET A 1 2.54 -27.99 -0.99
N THR A 2 2.64 -27.81 -2.30
CA THR A 2 3.78 -27.18 -2.97
C THR A 2 3.56 -25.67 -3.04
N SER A 3 4.64 -24.89 -3.26
CA SER A 3 4.54 -23.46 -3.49
C SER A 3 3.66 -23.12 -4.72
N ALA A 4 3.72 -23.92 -5.78
CA ALA A 4 2.87 -23.75 -6.97
C ALA A 4 1.38 -23.94 -6.66
N GLU A 5 1.01 -24.96 -5.88
CA GLU A 5 -0.38 -25.17 -5.46
C GLU A 5 -0.89 -24.03 -4.57
N LEU A 6 -0.03 -23.50 -3.67
CA LEU A 6 -0.38 -22.37 -2.84
C LEU A 6 -0.56 -21.08 -3.67
N SER A 7 0.29 -20.87 -4.69
CA SER A 7 0.26 -19.70 -5.56
C SER A 7 -1.06 -19.58 -6.35
N ASP A 8 -1.75 -20.68 -6.61
CA ASP A 8 -3.03 -20.70 -7.33
C ASP A 8 -4.22 -20.34 -6.42
N MET A 9 -4.04 -20.37 -5.09
CA MET A 9 -5.11 -20.09 -4.12
C MET A 9 -5.08 -18.61 -3.71
N ASP A 10 -6.25 -17.97 -3.74
CA ASP A 10 -6.44 -16.66 -3.10
C ASP A 10 -6.47 -16.77 -1.57
N ALA A 11 -6.49 -15.63 -0.85
CA ALA A 11 -6.44 -15.63 0.60
C ALA A 11 -7.67 -16.28 1.24
N LEU A 12 -8.86 -16.02 0.68
CA LEU A 12 -10.10 -16.64 1.15
C LEU A 12 -10.07 -18.15 1.01
N THR A 13 -9.60 -18.66 -0.12
CA THR A 13 -9.47 -20.11 -0.36
C THR A 13 -8.47 -20.75 0.61
N GLN A 14 -7.31 -20.09 0.84
CA GLN A 14 -6.33 -20.59 1.82
C GLN A 14 -6.90 -20.62 3.23
N VAL A 15 -7.55 -19.54 3.67
CA VAL A 15 -8.20 -19.48 5.01
C VAL A 15 -9.30 -20.53 5.15
N ALA A 16 -10.11 -20.75 4.12
CA ALA A 16 -11.15 -21.78 4.12
C ALA A 16 -10.55 -23.19 4.26
N ALA A 17 -9.50 -23.50 3.50
CA ALA A 17 -8.79 -24.78 3.56
C ALA A 17 -8.11 -25.02 4.92
N ILE A 18 -7.53 -23.97 5.53
CA ILE A 18 -6.95 -24.06 6.88
C ILE A 18 -8.05 -24.28 7.93
N ARG A 19 -9.19 -23.64 7.76
CA ARG A 19 -10.32 -23.75 8.71
C ARG A 19 -10.97 -25.13 8.66
N ASP A 20 -11.13 -25.74 7.50
CA ASP A 20 -11.70 -27.08 7.33
C ASP A 20 -10.69 -28.23 7.54
N GLY A 21 -9.40 -27.89 7.67
CA GLY A 21 -8.31 -28.84 7.93
C GLY A 21 -7.77 -29.56 6.71
N SER A 22 -8.15 -29.16 5.49
CA SER A 22 -7.57 -29.70 4.25
C SER A 22 -6.18 -29.11 3.96
N LEU A 23 -5.80 -28.03 4.63
CA LEU A 23 -4.50 -27.41 4.66
C LEU A 23 -4.14 -27.08 6.11
N SER A 24 -2.92 -27.35 6.55
CA SER A 24 -2.42 -26.85 7.84
C SER A 24 -1.73 -25.49 7.68
N SER A 25 -1.68 -24.71 8.75
CA SER A 25 -0.93 -23.44 8.78
C SER A 25 0.56 -23.67 8.50
N VAL A 26 1.11 -24.78 9.02
CA VAL A 26 2.50 -25.19 8.76
C VAL A 26 2.73 -25.45 7.27
N GLU A 27 1.86 -26.19 6.60
CA GLU A 27 1.99 -26.44 5.15
C GLU A 27 1.87 -25.16 4.33
N ALA A 28 0.97 -24.24 4.67
CA ALA A 28 0.80 -22.96 4.01
C ALA A 28 2.06 -22.08 4.17
N VAL A 29 2.59 -21.98 5.37
CA VAL A 29 3.80 -21.18 5.67
C VAL A 29 5.04 -21.77 5.01
N GLU A 30 5.23 -23.11 5.03
CA GLU A 30 6.37 -23.74 4.36
C GLU A 30 6.31 -23.56 2.83
N ALA A 31 5.12 -23.66 2.23
CA ALA A 31 4.93 -23.40 0.81
C ALA A 31 5.24 -21.93 0.45
N ALA A 32 4.80 -20.99 1.27
CA ALA A 32 5.12 -19.56 1.08
C ALA A 32 6.61 -19.27 1.26
N ILE A 33 7.28 -19.85 2.25
CA ILE A 33 8.73 -19.73 2.46
C ILE A 33 9.48 -20.32 1.26
N ALA A 34 9.11 -21.49 0.79
CA ALA A 34 9.73 -22.11 -0.37
C ALA A 34 9.54 -21.26 -1.64
N GLY A 35 8.36 -20.65 -1.82
CA GLY A 35 8.08 -19.70 -2.88
C GLY A 35 8.97 -18.46 -2.80
N ALA A 36 9.08 -17.88 -1.61
CA ALA A 36 9.93 -16.71 -1.36
C ALA A 36 11.39 -17.00 -1.72
N GLN A 37 11.94 -18.12 -1.21
CA GLN A 37 13.33 -18.53 -1.47
C GLN A 37 13.60 -18.81 -2.96
N ALA A 38 12.59 -19.28 -3.70
CA ALA A 38 12.72 -19.54 -5.12
C ALA A 38 12.76 -18.28 -5.98
N VAL A 39 11.97 -17.25 -5.63
CA VAL A 39 11.82 -16.06 -6.47
C VAL A 39 12.68 -14.88 -6.04
N ASP A 40 13.00 -14.76 -4.75
CA ASP A 40 13.69 -13.59 -4.20
C ASP A 40 15.09 -13.34 -4.77
N PRO A 41 15.90 -14.37 -5.12
CA PRO A 41 17.18 -14.13 -5.79
C PRO A 41 17.09 -13.36 -7.11
N ALA A 42 15.94 -13.43 -7.79
CA ALA A 42 15.68 -12.68 -9.03
C ALA A 42 14.93 -11.39 -8.78
N LEU A 43 14.02 -11.36 -7.79
CA LEU A 43 13.12 -10.24 -7.57
C LEU A 43 13.65 -9.22 -6.55
N ASN A 44 14.47 -9.63 -5.60
CA ASN A 44 14.93 -8.81 -4.47
C ASN A 44 13.75 -8.09 -3.77
N CYS A 45 12.68 -8.85 -3.53
CA CYS A 45 11.45 -8.33 -2.94
C CYS A 45 11.40 -8.42 -1.41
N ILE A 46 12.29 -9.23 -0.79
CA ILE A 46 12.36 -9.46 0.66
C ILE A 46 13.61 -8.80 1.24
N VAL A 47 13.45 -8.11 2.37
CA VAL A 47 14.57 -7.45 3.08
C VAL A 47 14.85 -8.03 4.46
N HIS A 48 13.81 -8.60 5.10
CA HIS A 48 13.94 -9.29 6.39
C HIS A 48 13.12 -10.56 6.39
N GLU A 49 13.81 -11.69 6.52
CA GLU A 49 13.19 -12.99 6.68
C GLU A 49 12.74 -13.20 8.12
N ARG A 50 11.54 -13.78 8.31
CA ARG A 50 11.01 -14.21 9.62
C ARG A 50 10.71 -15.71 9.63
N TYR A 51 11.33 -16.48 8.76
CA TYR A 51 10.96 -17.86 8.44
C TYR A 51 10.90 -18.77 9.67
N ASP A 52 11.93 -18.75 10.56
CA ASP A 52 11.91 -19.59 11.73
C ASP A 52 10.82 -19.20 12.73
N ARG A 53 10.58 -17.90 12.86
CA ARG A 53 9.49 -17.38 13.69
C ARG A 53 8.12 -17.72 13.09
N ALA A 54 7.96 -17.57 11.78
CA ALA A 54 6.75 -17.93 11.08
C ALA A 54 6.41 -19.42 11.21
N ARG A 55 7.41 -20.30 11.16
CA ARG A 55 7.25 -21.75 11.45
C ARG A 55 6.71 -22.02 12.85
N ALA A 56 7.28 -21.34 13.84
CA ALA A 56 6.82 -21.47 15.23
C ALA A 56 5.39 -20.94 15.42
N GLU A 57 5.08 -19.80 14.80
CA GLU A 57 3.75 -19.20 14.80
C GLU A 57 2.73 -20.11 14.09
N ALA A 58 3.11 -20.75 12.96
CA ALA A 58 2.26 -21.70 12.23
C ALA A 58 1.95 -22.97 13.05
N ALA A 59 2.95 -23.52 13.72
CA ALA A 59 2.73 -24.67 14.61
C ALA A 59 1.81 -24.33 15.79
N ALA A 60 1.91 -23.13 16.34
CA ALA A 60 1.01 -22.63 17.37
C ALA A 60 -0.42 -22.42 16.82
N ALA A 61 -0.56 -21.90 15.59
CA ALA A 61 -1.84 -21.74 14.94
C ALA A 61 -2.55 -23.07 14.69
N ASP A 62 -1.84 -24.10 14.23
CA ASP A 62 -2.43 -25.45 14.04
C ASP A 62 -2.91 -26.08 15.36
N ALA A 63 -2.26 -25.76 16.48
CA ALA A 63 -2.66 -26.21 17.81
C ALA A 63 -3.82 -25.39 18.43
N ALA A 64 -4.16 -24.24 17.87
CA ALA A 64 -5.13 -23.32 18.44
C ALA A 64 -6.56 -23.87 18.37
N PRO A 65 -7.37 -23.73 19.45
CA PRO A 65 -8.77 -24.11 19.45
C PRO A 65 -9.56 -23.36 18.37
N ALA A 66 -10.56 -24.01 17.77
CA ALA A 66 -11.37 -23.40 16.72
C ALA A 66 -12.04 -22.07 17.13
N ALA A 67 -12.37 -21.91 18.41
CA ALA A 67 -12.98 -20.69 18.96
C ALA A 67 -12.02 -19.49 19.02
N GLU A 68 -10.73 -19.72 18.92
CA GLU A 68 -9.67 -18.68 18.94
C GLU A 68 -9.20 -18.28 17.54
N ARG A 69 -9.70 -18.95 16.49
CA ARG A 69 -9.29 -18.75 15.11
C ARG A 69 -9.90 -17.49 14.52
N GLY A 70 -9.07 -16.50 14.25
CA GLY A 70 -9.44 -15.24 13.60
C GLY A 70 -9.73 -15.39 12.10
N PRO A 71 -10.14 -14.29 11.43
CA PRO A 71 -10.52 -14.30 10.01
C PRO A 71 -9.36 -14.58 9.05
N LEU A 72 -8.10 -14.38 9.47
CA LEU A 72 -6.89 -14.68 8.70
C LEU A 72 -6.06 -15.81 9.30
N HIS A 73 -6.71 -16.67 10.10
CA HIS A 73 -6.02 -17.71 10.85
C HIS A 73 -5.13 -18.60 9.98
N GLY A 74 -3.83 -18.63 10.31
CA GLY A 74 -2.83 -19.46 9.64
C GLY A 74 -2.36 -18.94 8.26
N LEU A 75 -2.92 -17.84 7.75
CA LEU A 75 -2.60 -17.30 6.44
C LEU A 75 -1.19 -16.68 6.43
N PRO A 76 -0.25 -17.12 5.57
CA PRO A 76 1.03 -16.46 5.38
C PRO A 76 0.84 -15.12 4.66
N VAL A 77 1.49 -14.07 5.17
CA VAL A 77 1.46 -12.72 4.61
C VAL A 77 2.85 -12.08 4.61
N VAL A 78 3.06 -11.06 3.78
CA VAL A 78 4.24 -10.21 3.85
C VAL A 78 3.85 -8.79 4.25
N VAL A 79 4.76 -8.06 4.90
CA VAL A 79 4.55 -6.67 5.27
C VAL A 79 5.66 -5.79 4.71
N LYS A 80 5.31 -4.60 4.25
CA LYS A 80 6.29 -3.61 3.78
C LYS A 80 7.21 -3.17 4.92
N ASP A 81 8.50 -2.99 4.65
CA ASP A 81 9.46 -2.45 5.63
C ASP A 81 9.34 -0.93 5.79
N LEU A 82 8.12 -0.43 5.72
CA LEU A 82 7.70 0.95 5.94
C LEU A 82 6.22 0.95 6.30
N ASP A 83 5.71 2.04 6.83
CA ASP A 83 4.29 2.22 7.19
C ASP A 83 3.78 1.33 8.33
N GLY A 84 4.70 0.67 9.03
CA GLY A 84 4.42 -0.16 10.20
C GLY A 84 5.68 -0.82 10.75
N THR A 85 5.67 -1.13 12.04
CA THR A 85 6.77 -1.74 12.79
C THR A 85 6.32 -3.01 13.50
N LEU A 86 7.27 -3.92 13.77
CA LEU A 86 7.11 -5.11 14.60
C LEU A 86 8.13 -5.04 15.74
N ALA A 87 7.68 -5.05 16.98
CA ALA A 87 8.55 -5.03 18.15
C ALA A 87 9.55 -6.19 18.13
N GLY A 88 10.83 -5.86 18.34
CA GLY A 88 11.92 -6.82 18.32
C GLY A 88 12.40 -7.26 16.93
N GLU A 89 11.89 -6.65 15.85
CA GLU A 89 12.29 -6.95 14.47
C GLU A 89 13.06 -5.78 13.83
N PRO A 90 13.98 -6.05 12.89
CA PRO A 90 14.66 -5.00 12.13
C PRO A 90 13.66 -4.09 11.41
N TYR A 91 13.98 -2.80 11.33
CA TYR A 91 13.21 -1.81 10.59
C TYR A 91 14.16 -0.82 9.92
N TRP A 92 14.24 -0.83 8.59
CA TRP A 92 15.18 0.02 7.85
C TRP A 92 14.50 1.10 7.02
N ALA A 93 13.23 0.96 6.67
CA ALA A 93 12.48 1.93 5.84
C ALA A 93 13.20 2.30 4.52
N GLY A 94 13.91 1.34 3.92
CA GLY A 94 14.78 1.56 2.76
C GLY A 94 16.04 2.39 3.03
N SER A 95 16.28 2.84 4.27
CA SER A 95 17.34 3.78 4.63
C SER A 95 18.68 3.10 4.93
N ASN A 96 19.75 3.64 4.37
CA ASN A 96 21.12 3.27 4.72
C ASN A 96 21.43 3.58 6.19
N TYR A 97 20.89 4.67 6.74
CA TYR A 97 21.09 5.09 8.11
C TYR A 97 20.60 4.04 9.11
N LEU A 98 19.32 3.66 9.06
CA LEU A 98 18.76 2.66 9.99
C LEU A 98 19.38 1.28 9.77
N LYS A 99 19.71 0.92 8.51
CA LYS A 99 20.40 -0.33 8.21
C LYS A 99 21.79 -0.36 8.84
N ARG A 100 22.59 0.70 8.72
CA ARG A 100 23.94 0.83 9.32
C ARG A 100 23.90 0.70 10.84
N LEU A 101 22.87 1.27 11.46
CA LEU A 101 22.68 1.18 12.92
C LEU A 101 22.14 -0.19 13.36
N GLY A 102 21.68 -1.03 12.45
CA GLY A 102 20.99 -2.27 12.78
C GLY A 102 19.73 -2.02 13.62
N TYR A 103 18.99 -0.93 13.29
CA TYR A 103 17.84 -0.52 14.10
C TYR A 103 16.78 -1.62 14.20
N VAL A 104 16.32 -1.84 15.43
CA VAL A 104 15.27 -2.79 15.79
C VAL A 104 14.11 -2.01 16.41
N ALA A 105 12.92 -2.23 15.90
CA ALA A 105 11.72 -1.54 16.37
C ALA A 105 11.35 -1.96 17.81
N THR A 106 10.89 -1.02 18.61
CA THR A 106 10.53 -1.24 20.02
C THR A 106 9.05 -1.48 20.26
N GLU A 107 8.22 -1.18 19.26
CA GLU A 107 6.76 -1.35 19.34
C GLU A 107 6.20 -1.96 18.06
N THR A 108 5.03 -2.60 18.18
CA THR A 108 4.26 -3.09 17.04
C THR A 108 3.18 -2.08 16.70
N SER A 109 3.14 -1.64 15.44
CA SER A 109 2.08 -0.75 14.97
C SER A 109 0.72 -1.44 15.01
N ILE A 110 -0.33 -0.65 15.24
CA ILE A 110 -1.71 -1.17 15.35
C ILE A 110 -2.13 -1.98 14.12
N LEU A 111 -1.68 -1.58 12.95
CA LEU A 111 -1.97 -2.26 11.69
C LEU A 111 -1.43 -3.71 11.69
N PHE A 112 -0.17 -3.89 12.09
CA PHE A 112 0.43 -5.23 12.15
C PHE A 112 -0.11 -6.03 13.33
N GLN A 113 -0.45 -5.36 14.44
CA GLN A 113 -1.12 -6.03 15.56
C GLN A 113 -2.48 -6.60 15.13
N ARG A 114 -3.27 -5.85 14.33
CA ARG A 114 -4.55 -6.34 13.78
C ARG A 114 -4.39 -7.53 12.84
N LEU A 115 -3.34 -7.57 12.03
CA LEU A 115 -3.03 -8.76 11.22
C LEU A 115 -2.74 -9.97 12.11
N ILE A 116 -1.92 -9.79 13.14
CA ILE A 116 -1.54 -10.83 14.10
C ILE A 116 -2.78 -11.30 14.88
N ASP A 117 -3.58 -10.39 15.41
CA ASP A 117 -4.80 -10.69 16.15
C ASP A 117 -5.85 -11.40 15.28
N ALA A 118 -5.88 -11.11 13.99
CA ALA A 118 -6.69 -11.83 13.00
C ALA A 118 -6.15 -13.24 12.68
N GLY A 119 -4.96 -13.59 13.18
CA GLY A 119 -4.32 -14.89 12.99
C GLY A 119 -3.43 -15.01 11.75
N ALA A 120 -3.10 -13.91 11.07
CA ALA A 120 -2.14 -13.91 9.96
C ALA A 120 -0.72 -14.18 10.46
N ILE A 121 0.07 -14.88 9.66
CA ILE A 121 1.46 -15.21 9.96
C ILE A 121 2.38 -14.41 9.03
N ILE A 122 3.10 -13.45 9.59
CA ILE A 122 4.01 -12.59 8.84
C ILE A 122 5.30 -13.37 8.58
N ILE A 123 5.56 -13.75 7.31
CA ILE A 123 6.73 -14.55 6.93
C ILE A 123 7.97 -13.69 6.65
N ALA A 124 7.78 -12.44 6.20
CA ALA A 124 8.88 -11.56 5.82
C ALA A 124 8.46 -10.10 5.78
N LYS A 125 9.46 -9.20 5.79
CA LYS A 125 9.30 -7.79 5.44
C LYS A 125 9.86 -7.53 4.05
N THR A 126 9.18 -6.66 3.28
CA THR A 126 9.41 -6.48 1.85
C THR A 126 10.10 -5.16 1.53
N ASN A 127 10.78 -5.15 0.37
CA ASN A 127 11.55 -4.04 -0.15
C ASN A 127 10.69 -2.78 -0.41
N THR A 128 11.25 -1.62 -0.11
CA THR A 128 10.66 -0.29 -0.28
C THR A 128 11.77 0.71 -0.58
N PRO A 129 11.55 1.76 -1.38
CA PRO A 129 12.52 2.83 -1.52
C PRO A 129 12.67 3.59 -0.20
N GLU A 130 13.76 4.33 -0.07
CA GLU A 130 14.04 5.11 1.13
C GLU A 130 12.86 6.01 1.51
N LEU A 131 12.34 5.82 2.74
CA LEU A 131 11.19 6.54 3.31
C LEU A 131 9.94 6.57 2.40
N GLY A 132 9.87 5.72 1.40
CA GLY A 132 8.74 5.66 0.46
C GLY A 132 8.62 6.85 -0.50
N LEU A 133 9.68 7.62 -0.73
CA LEU A 133 9.64 8.93 -1.38
C LEU A 133 9.46 8.89 -2.90
N VAL A 134 9.68 7.75 -3.55
CA VAL A 134 9.67 7.62 -5.01
C VAL A 134 8.72 6.51 -5.49
N PRO A 135 8.21 6.60 -6.74
CA PRO A 135 7.25 5.63 -7.30
C PRO A 135 7.90 4.37 -7.88
N SER A 136 9.19 4.13 -7.62
CA SER A 136 9.93 2.91 -7.92
C SER A 136 10.50 2.32 -6.63
N THR A 137 10.94 1.05 -6.66
CA THR A 137 11.51 0.38 -5.48
C THR A 137 12.95 -0.02 -5.78
N GLU A 138 13.86 0.94 -5.58
CA GLU A 138 15.28 0.84 -5.93
C GLU A 138 16.17 1.48 -4.84
N PRO A 139 15.99 1.12 -3.55
CA PRO A 139 16.78 1.73 -2.49
C PRO A 139 18.25 1.33 -2.59
N THR A 140 19.14 2.29 -2.35
CA THR A 140 20.59 2.02 -2.33
C THR A 140 20.98 1.09 -1.18
N SER A 141 20.15 1.00 -0.14
CA SER A 141 20.39 0.18 1.04
C SER A 141 20.39 -1.33 0.78
N VAL A 142 19.49 -1.80 -0.11
CA VAL A 142 19.32 -3.25 -0.40
C VAL A 142 19.28 -3.55 -1.90
N GLY A 143 19.26 -2.54 -2.76
CA GLY A 143 19.22 -2.67 -4.20
C GLY A 143 17.81 -2.73 -4.80
N PRO A 144 17.70 -2.70 -6.14
CA PRO A 144 16.44 -2.65 -6.85
C PRO A 144 15.61 -3.93 -6.67
N CYS A 145 14.29 -3.72 -6.53
CA CYS A 145 13.30 -4.78 -6.66
C CYS A 145 12.84 -4.88 -8.11
N HIS A 146 12.66 -6.10 -8.60
CA HIS A 146 12.29 -6.37 -9.99
C HIS A 146 10.83 -6.78 -10.13
N ASN A 147 10.24 -6.46 -11.30
CA ASN A 147 8.87 -6.85 -11.61
C ASN A 147 8.81 -8.32 -12.04
N PRO A 148 7.93 -9.15 -11.44
CA PRO A 148 7.83 -10.58 -11.81
C PRO A 148 7.43 -10.83 -13.28
N TRP A 149 6.75 -9.87 -13.92
CA TRP A 149 6.35 -9.98 -15.32
C TRP A 149 7.48 -9.66 -16.31
N ASP A 150 8.43 -8.80 -15.89
CA ASP A 150 9.57 -8.39 -16.70
C ASP A 150 10.67 -7.90 -15.75
N LEU A 151 11.72 -8.69 -15.60
CA LEU A 151 12.81 -8.43 -14.66
C LEU A 151 13.62 -7.18 -14.99
N ASP A 152 13.51 -6.63 -16.20
CA ASP A 152 14.15 -5.37 -16.60
C ASP A 152 13.31 -4.14 -16.21
N ARG A 153 12.15 -4.34 -15.57
CA ARG A 153 11.24 -3.28 -15.14
C ARG A 153 11.10 -3.20 -13.63
N SER A 154 10.76 -2.01 -13.14
CA SER A 154 10.38 -1.80 -11.74
C SER A 154 8.99 -2.38 -11.45
N PRO A 155 8.76 -2.98 -10.28
CA PRO A 155 7.42 -3.34 -9.83
C PRO A 155 6.57 -2.11 -9.45
N GLY A 156 7.13 -0.91 -9.62
CA GLY A 156 6.57 0.32 -9.06
C GLY A 156 6.97 0.53 -7.60
N GLY A 157 6.40 1.54 -6.97
CA GLY A 157 6.73 1.92 -5.59
C GLY A 157 5.65 2.81 -4.95
N SER A 158 5.78 2.98 -3.67
CA SER A 158 6.86 2.52 -2.80
C SER A 158 6.64 1.12 -2.21
N SER A 159 5.49 0.44 -2.42
CA SER A 159 5.23 -0.92 -1.93
C SER A 159 5.58 -2.00 -2.99
N GLY A 160 6.69 -1.80 -3.73
CA GLY A 160 7.07 -2.68 -4.84
C GLY A 160 7.43 -4.09 -4.40
N GLY A 161 8.12 -4.25 -3.27
CA GLY A 161 8.46 -5.56 -2.74
C GLY A 161 7.23 -6.40 -2.37
N SER A 162 6.21 -5.78 -1.75
CA SER A 162 4.94 -6.46 -1.46
C SER A 162 4.20 -6.86 -2.73
N ALA A 163 4.14 -5.95 -3.72
CA ALA A 163 3.49 -6.23 -5.00
C ALA A 163 4.22 -7.33 -5.78
N ALA A 164 5.56 -7.30 -5.82
CA ALA A 164 6.35 -8.35 -6.46
C ALA A 164 6.13 -9.72 -5.80
N ALA A 165 6.13 -9.79 -4.48
CA ALA A 165 5.90 -11.04 -3.75
C ALA A 165 4.49 -11.62 -3.99
N VAL A 166 3.44 -10.78 -3.97
CA VAL A 166 2.06 -11.22 -4.23
C VAL A 166 1.87 -11.61 -5.69
N SER A 167 2.41 -10.84 -6.63
CA SER A 167 2.31 -11.14 -8.07
C SER A 167 3.06 -12.40 -8.46
N ALA A 168 4.20 -12.68 -7.81
CA ALA A 168 4.94 -13.92 -7.99
C ALA A 168 4.31 -15.13 -7.29
N GLY A 169 3.19 -14.97 -6.58
CA GLY A 169 2.48 -16.06 -5.90
C GLY A 169 3.13 -16.54 -4.60
N VAL A 170 4.06 -15.78 -4.02
CA VAL A 170 4.68 -16.11 -2.70
C VAL A 170 3.62 -16.15 -1.61
N VAL A 171 2.76 -15.16 -1.59
CA VAL A 171 1.61 -15.04 -0.68
C VAL A 171 0.41 -14.46 -1.43
N ALA A 172 -0.78 -14.64 -0.89
CA ALA A 172 -2.00 -14.07 -1.48
C ALA A 172 -2.22 -12.58 -1.12
N LEU A 173 -1.58 -12.10 -0.04
CA LEU A 173 -1.80 -10.79 0.55
C LEU A 173 -0.48 -10.17 1.02
N GLY A 174 -0.23 -8.91 0.65
CA GLY A 174 0.91 -8.13 1.11
C GLY A 174 0.47 -6.75 1.61
N HIS A 175 0.96 -6.36 2.82
CA HIS A 175 0.72 -5.00 3.34
C HIS A 175 1.40 -3.94 2.46
N ALA A 176 0.73 -2.80 2.31
CA ALA A 176 1.18 -1.65 1.52
C ALA A 176 0.64 -0.33 2.08
N GLY A 177 1.36 0.77 1.86
CA GLY A 177 0.93 2.13 2.17
C GLY A 177 0.93 3.02 0.94
N ASP A 178 0.13 4.11 0.95
CA ASP A 178 -0.09 5.01 -0.19
C ASP A 178 -0.21 6.46 0.26
N GLY A 179 0.85 7.23 0.08
CA GLY A 179 0.85 8.69 0.29
C GLY A 179 0.68 9.48 -1.03
N GLY A 180 1.18 8.92 -2.14
CA GLY A 180 1.13 9.54 -3.47
C GLY A 180 0.83 8.55 -4.59
N GLY A 181 0.39 7.31 -4.27
CA GLY A 181 0.15 6.23 -5.24
C GLY A 181 0.76 4.90 -4.84
N SER A 182 1.41 4.82 -3.69
CA SER A 182 2.30 3.70 -3.33
C SER A 182 1.62 2.35 -3.02
N ILE A 183 0.28 2.25 -3.01
CA ILE A 183 -0.49 1.00 -3.17
C ILE A 183 -0.84 0.81 -4.64
N ARG A 184 -1.41 1.84 -5.27
CA ARG A 184 -2.04 1.80 -6.59
C ARG A 184 -1.02 1.60 -7.71
N ILE A 185 0.11 2.30 -7.67
CA ILE A 185 1.20 2.20 -8.67
C ILE A 185 1.74 0.77 -8.74
N PRO A 186 2.26 0.18 -7.64
CA PRO A 186 2.79 -1.18 -7.72
C PRO A 186 1.71 -2.22 -8.00
N ALA A 187 0.46 -2.03 -7.55
CA ALA A 187 -0.64 -2.91 -7.93
C ALA A 187 -0.88 -2.89 -9.45
N SER A 188 -0.90 -1.71 -10.08
CA SER A 188 -1.04 -1.56 -11.52
C SER A 188 0.12 -2.21 -12.28
N ASN A 189 1.36 -1.95 -11.86
CA ASN A 189 2.54 -2.49 -12.53
C ASN A 189 2.68 -4.01 -12.42
N CYS A 190 2.12 -4.59 -11.36
CA CYS A 190 2.21 -6.03 -11.07
C CYS A 190 0.92 -6.82 -11.35
N GLY A 191 -0.13 -6.18 -11.91
CA GLY A 191 -1.39 -6.86 -12.25
C GLY A 191 -2.21 -7.28 -11.04
N LEU A 192 -2.25 -6.44 -9.99
CA LEU A 192 -2.90 -6.71 -8.71
C LEU A 192 -4.06 -5.74 -8.43
N VAL A 193 -4.86 -6.08 -7.44
CA VAL A 193 -5.82 -5.17 -6.83
C VAL A 193 -5.12 -4.35 -5.74
N GLY A 194 -5.17 -3.02 -5.87
CA GLY A 194 -4.64 -2.09 -4.88
C GLY A 194 -5.68 -1.05 -4.50
N LEU A 195 -6.25 -1.17 -3.32
CA LEU A 195 -7.23 -0.23 -2.79
C LEU A 195 -6.54 0.75 -1.84
N LYS A 196 -6.53 2.04 -2.19
CA LYS A 196 -6.25 3.11 -1.24
C LYS A 196 -7.54 3.49 -0.53
N PRO A 197 -7.73 3.15 0.75
CA PRO A 197 -8.94 3.50 1.48
C PRO A 197 -9.04 5.01 1.69
N SER A 198 -10.21 5.47 2.11
CA SER A 198 -10.38 6.84 2.59
C SER A 198 -9.46 7.10 3.79
N ARG A 199 -9.04 8.36 3.95
CA ARG A 199 -8.28 8.82 5.11
C ARG A 199 -8.97 8.34 6.40
N ASP A 200 -8.17 7.96 7.39
CA ASP A 200 -8.59 7.55 8.73
C ASP A 200 -9.51 6.31 8.80
N LEU A 201 -9.76 5.62 7.67
CA LEU A 201 -10.52 4.37 7.69
C LEU A 201 -9.71 3.21 8.30
N VAL A 202 -8.40 3.20 8.02
CA VAL A 202 -7.42 2.30 8.62
C VAL A 202 -6.49 3.13 9.49
N PRO A 203 -6.31 2.80 10.77
CA PRO A 203 -5.50 3.59 11.70
C PRO A 203 -4.02 3.52 11.35
N THR A 204 -3.30 4.59 11.67
CA THR A 204 -1.87 4.74 11.35
C THR A 204 -0.95 4.70 12.59
N TYR A 205 -1.48 4.54 13.81
CA TYR A 205 -0.67 4.53 15.03
C TYR A 205 0.52 3.54 14.92
N PRO A 206 1.75 3.91 15.34
CA PRO A 206 2.10 5.08 16.16
C PRO A 206 2.15 6.42 15.43
N ASP A 207 2.09 6.45 14.11
CA ASP A 207 2.02 7.72 13.38
C ASP A 207 0.67 8.38 13.60
N ILE A 208 0.66 9.66 13.97
CA ILE A 208 -0.58 10.37 14.29
C ILE A 208 -1.26 10.86 13.02
N ASP A 209 -0.53 11.52 12.13
CA ASP A 209 -1.07 12.08 10.89
C ASP A 209 0.04 12.15 9.82
N PRO A 210 0.46 10.98 9.28
CA PRO A 210 1.60 10.94 8.36
C PRO A 210 1.29 11.74 7.09
N TRP A 211 2.21 12.68 6.79
CA TRP A 211 2.12 13.63 5.69
C TRP A 211 0.80 14.43 5.66
N GLY A 212 0.33 14.92 6.83
CA GLY A 212 -0.91 15.69 6.94
C GLY A 212 -2.14 14.89 6.47
N GLY A 213 -2.16 13.59 6.74
CA GLY A 213 -3.24 12.67 6.40
C GLY A 213 -3.30 12.28 4.93
N LEU A 214 -2.24 12.47 4.15
CA LEU A 214 -2.19 11.93 2.78
C LEU A 214 -1.93 10.43 2.75
N VAL A 215 -1.24 9.89 3.76
CA VAL A 215 -0.91 8.45 3.79
C VAL A 215 -2.11 7.63 4.24
N ALA A 216 -2.53 6.70 3.42
CA ALA A 216 -3.47 5.62 3.75
C ALA A 216 -2.74 4.28 3.69
N ARG A 217 -3.18 3.30 4.48
CA ARG A 217 -2.56 1.98 4.59
C ARG A 217 -3.59 0.90 4.34
N LEU A 218 -3.21 -0.17 3.63
CA LEU A 218 -3.99 -1.38 3.45
C LEU A 218 -3.08 -2.51 2.95
N GLY A 219 -3.18 -2.86 1.67
CA GLY A 219 -2.39 -3.91 1.04
C GLY A 219 -2.69 -4.06 -0.44
N VAL A 220 -1.97 -5.01 -1.04
CA VAL A 220 -2.17 -5.49 -2.41
C VAL A 220 -2.56 -6.97 -2.37
N THR A 221 -3.47 -7.35 -3.25
CA THR A 221 -4.01 -8.72 -3.35
C THR A 221 -4.24 -9.09 -4.80
N ARG A 222 -4.55 -10.37 -5.08
CA ARG A 222 -4.92 -10.81 -6.43
C ARG A 222 -6.41 -10.65 -6.72
N THR A 223 -7.26 -10.61 -5.69
CA THR A 223 -8.73 -10.54 -5.87
C THR A 223 -9.34 -9.36 -5.10
N VAL A 224 -10.48 -8.87 -5.59
CA VAL A 224 -11.27 -7.85 -4.87
C VAL A 224 -11.79 -8.39 -3.55
N ALA A 225 -12.13 -9.69 -3.50
CA ALA A 225 -12.64 -10.33 -2.30
C ALA A 225 -11.58 -10.39 -1.19
N ASP A 226 -10.31 -10.71 -1.52
CA ASP A 226 -9.20 -10.65 -0.57
C ASP A 226 -8.95 -9.22 -0.05
N THR A 227 -9.07 -8.21 -0.94
CA THR A 227 -8.97 -6.80 -0.54
C THR A 227 -10.09 -6.42 0.45
N ALA A 228 -11.31 -6.88 0.21
CA ALA A 228 -12.44 -6.64 1.09
C ALA A 228 -12.27 -7.33 2.46
N LEU A 229 -11.78 -8.58 2.47
CA LEU A 229 -11.41 -9.30 3.69
C LEU A 229 -10.34 -8.54 4.49
N LEU A 230 -9.28 -8.09 3.81
CA LEU A 230 -8.22 -7.31 4.45
C LEU A 230 -8.76 -5.99 5.04
N LEU A 231 -9.65 -5.31 4.31
CA LEU A 231 -10.28 -4.08 4.78
C LEU A 231 -11.19 -4.34 6.00
N ASP A 232 -11.89 -5.47 6.05
CA ASP A 232 -12.68 -5.88 7.22
C ASP A 232 -11.82 -6.08 8.46
N VAL A 233 -10.60 -6.60 8.29
CA VAL A 233 -9.64 -6.82 9.39
C VAL A 233 -9.01 -5.51 9.86
N LEU A 234 -8.62 -4.64 8.93
CA LEU A 234 -7.78 -3.48 9.23
C LEU A 234 -8.56 -2.19 9.51
N ALA A 235 -9.77 -2.04 8.95
CA ALA A 235 -10.59 -0.85 9.14
C ALA A 235 -11.17 -0.74 10.54
N GLY A 236 -11.40 0.50 10.95
CA GLY A 236 -12.05 0.82 12.22
C GLY A 236 -11.14 1.61 13.17
N PRO A 237 -11.70 2.15 14.26
CA PRO A 237 -10.97 3.02 15.17
C PRO A 237 -9.90 2.26 15.92
N ASP A 238 -8.85 2.96 16.31
CA ASP A 238 -8.11 2.64 17.51
C ASP A 238 -8.52 3.59 18.65
N ASN A 239 -8.22 3.21 19.88
CA ASN A 239 -8.56 4.03 21.06
C ASN A 239 -7.70 5.30 21.15
N LEU A 240 -6.72 5.48 20.25
CA LEU A 240 -5.77 6.57 20.18
C LEU A 240 -5.93 7.37 18.88
N ALA A 241 -6.87 6.96 18.02
CA ALA A 241 -7.10 7.56 16.71
C ALA A 241 -7.63 8.97 16.79
N SER A 242 -7.39 9.69 15.69
CA SER A 242 -8.09 10.93 15.38
C SER A 242 -9.61 10.78 15.59
N PRO A 243 -10.28 11.74 16.21
CA PRO A 243 -11.74 11.68 16.45
C PRO A 243 -12.59 11.69 15.17
N GLN A 244 -11.97 11.65 14.00
CA GLN A 244 -12.64 11.68 12.69
C GLN A 244 -12.99 10.32 12.13
N VAL A 245 -12.50 9.22 12.71
CA VAL A 245 -12.79 7.88 12.21
C VAL A 245 -14.24 7.50 12.51
N ARG A 246 -15.05 7.38 11.47
CA ARG A 246 -16.41 6.84 11.59
C ARG A 246 -16.35 5.32 11.68
N THR A 247 -17.06 4.77 12.67
CA THR A 247 -16.96 3.37 13.08
C THR A 247 -18.26 2.62 13.05
N ASP A 248 -19.34 3.30 12.68
CA ASP A 248 -20.69 2.76 12.61
C ASP A 248 -20.94 1.92 11.34
N ARG A 249 -19.99 1.01 11.06
CA ARG A 249 -20.13 0.09 9.94
C ARG A 249 -21.12 -1.02 10.28
N ALA A 250 -22.26 -1.01 9.60
CA ALA A 250 -23.33 -2.00 9.82
C ALA A 250 -23.09 -3.32 9.09
N VAL A 251 -22.24 -3.33 8.04
CA VAL A 251 -22.03 -4.50 7.17
C VAL A 251 -20.53 -4.64 6.85
N SER A 252 -20.07 -5.91 6.73
CA SER A 252 -18.70 -6.21 6.30
C SER A 252 -18.49 -5.83 4.83
N TYR A 253 -17.28 -5.39 4.47
CA TYR A 253 -16.93 -5.11 3.09
C TYR A 253 -16.96 -6.38 2.23
N LEU A 254 -16.49 -7.50 2.78
CA LEU A 254 -16.57 -8.79 2.11
C LEU A 254 -18.03 -9.19 1.84
N ALA A 255 -18.90 -9.12 2.84
CA ALA A 255 -20.31 -9.45 2.67
C ALA A 255 -21.05 -8.49 1.70
N SER A 256 -20.55 -7.27 1.50
CA SER A 256 -21.15 -6.34 0.55
C SER A 256 -20.95 -6.76 -0.93
N LEU A 257 -20.03 -7.69 -1.20
CA LEU A 257 -19.80 -8.21 -2.55
C LEU A 257 -20.87 -9.21 -3.01
N ASP A 258 -21.65 -9.78 -2.09
CA ASP A 258 -22.73 -10.73 -2.40
C ASP A 258 -24.00 -10.04 -2.96
N GLY A 259 -24.06 -8.71 -2.90
CA GLY A 259 -25.20 -7.93 -3.37
C GLY A 259 -25.18 -7.66 -4.87
N PRO A 260 -26.36 -7.46 -5.48
CA PRO A 260 -26.41 -7.03 -6.88
C PRO A 260 -25.82 -5.62 -7.02
N VAL A 261 -24.97 -5.42 -8.02
CA VAL A 261 -24.50 -4.10 -8.42
C VAL A 261 -25.55 -3.50 -9.37
N GLY A 262 -26.22 -2.44 -8.93
CA GLY A 262 -27.14 -1.69 -9.80
C GLY A 262 -26.39 -0.91 -10.88
N PRO A 263 -27.11 -0.35 -11.88
CA PRO A 263 -26.51 0.54 -12.86
C PRO A 263 -25.85 1.73 -12.17
N MET A 264 -24.58 1.99 -12.50
CA MET A 264 -23.83 3.15 -12.03
C MET A 264 -23.63 4.14 -13.16
N ARG A 265 -23.48 5.41 -12.81
CA ARG A 265 -23.04 6.45 -13.74
C ARG A 265 -21.55 6.67 -13.59
N ILE A 266 -20.79 6.33 -14.63
CA ILE A 266 -19.33 6.27 -14.62
C ILE A 266 -18.79 7.35 -15.56
N ALA A 267 -18.03 8.29 -15.02
CA ALA A 267 -17.17 9.15 -15.82
C ALA A 267 -15.88 8.43 -16.18
N TRP A 268 -15.34 8.66 -17.39
CA TRP A 268 -14.01 8.16 -17.71
C TRP A 268 -13.19 9.21 -18.46
N THR A 269 -11.87 9.14 -18.31
CA THR A 269 -10.94 9.99 -19.05
C THR A 269 -9.57 9.33 -19.16
N SER A 270 -8.87 9.61 -20.25
CA SER A 270 -7.45 9.31 -20.43
C SER A 270 -6.57 10.55 -20.38
N ALA A 271 -7.13 11.69 -19.97
CA ALA A 271 -6.37 12.94 -19.85
C ALA A 271 -5.27 12.83 -18.79
N VAL A 272 -4.09 13.31 -19.15
CA VAL A 272 -2.93 13.41 -18.25
C VAL A 272 -2.91 14.79 -17.61
N PRO A 273 -2.75 14.89 -16.29
CA PRO A 273 -2.66 16.17 -15.61
C PRO A 273 -1.57 17.07 -16.22
N GLY A 274 -1.88 18.37 -16.39
CA GLY A 274 -0.95 19.34 -16.97
C GLY A 274 -0.69 19.17 -18.47
N GLY A 275 -1.58 18.49 -19.22
CA GLY A 275 -1.48 18.37 -20.68
C GLY A 275 -0.39 17.41 -21.17
N GLY A 276 0.07 16.50 -20.30
CA GLY A 276 1.06 15.47 -20.67
C GLY A 276 0.54 14.49 -21.72
N THR A 277 1.44 13.68 -22.28
CA THR A 277 1.10 12.60 -23.22
C THR A 277 0.92 11.28 -22.49
N ILE A 278 -0.07 10.51 -22.92
CA ILE A 278 -0.30 9.14 -22.44
C ILE A 278 0.18 8.14 -23.49
N ASP A 279 0.69 7.01 -23.04
CA ASP A 279 0.99 5.90 -23.96
C ASP A 279 -0.31 5.42 -24.64
N PRO A 280 -0.31 5.27 -25.99
CA PRO A 280 -1.51 4.86 -26.72
C PRO A 280 -2.12 3.52 -26.24
N ALA A 281 -1.30 2.57 -25.77
CA ALA A 281 -1.81 1.30 -25.24
C ALA A 281 -2.55 1.49 -23.92
N VAL A 282 -2.07 2.41 -23.06
CA VAL A 282 -2.75 2.77 -21.81
C VAL A 282 -4.07 3.48 -22.09
N ALA A 283 -4.09 4.47 -23.00
CA ALA A 283 -5.30 5.16 -23.40
C ALA A 283 -6.35 4.19 -23.97
N GLN A 284 -5.93 3.26 -24.84
CA GLN A 284 -6.81 2.23 -25.41
C GLN A 284 -7.36 1.29 -24.34
N THR A 285 -6.55 0.92 -23.34
CA THR A 285 -7.00 0.05 -22.25
C THR A 285 -8.11 0.72 -21.44
N VAL A 286 -7.98 2.02 -21.14
CA VAL A 286 -9.02 2.79 -20.43
C VAL A 286 -10.30 2.87 -21.26
N ALA A 287 -10.19 3.17 -22.57
CA ALA A 287 -11.34 3.22 -23.47
C ALA A 287 -12.05 1.87 -23.57
N THR A 288 -11.30 0.77 -23.76
CA THR A 288 -11.85 -0.60 -23.79
C THR A 288 -12.54 -0.96 -22.47
N THR A 289 -11.97 -0.54 -21.33
CA THR A 289 -12.61 -0.75 -20.02
C THR A 289 -13.91 0.01 -19.91
N ALA A 290 -13.97 1.24 -20.42
CA ALA A 290 -15.20 2.04 -20.47
C ALA A 290 -16.29 1.36 -21.34
N GLU A 291 -15.92 0.80 -22.49
CA GLU A 291 -16.83 0.02 -23.35
C GLU A 291 -17.36 -1.23 -22.63
N LEU A 292 -16.49 -2.00 -21.98
CA LEU A 292 -16.89 -3.18 -21.19
C LEU A 292 -17.87 -2.84 -20.05
N LEU A 293 -17.68 -1.70 -19.40
CA LEU A 293 -18.60 -1.23 -18.36
C LEU A 293 -19.96 -0.80 -18.94
N ALA A 294 -19.97 -0.18 -20.13
CA ALA A 294 -21.22 0.14 -20.83
C ALA A 294 -21.97 -1.13 -21.26
N ASP A 295 -21.25 -2.13 -21.78
CA ASP A 295 -21.83 -3.44 -22.15
C ASP A 295 -22.37 -4.19 -20.91
N ALA A 296 -21.80 -3.96 -19.75
CA ALA A 296 -22.28 -4.48 -18.46
C ALA A 296 -23.55 -3.75 -17.95
N GLY A 297 -24.02 -2.70 -18.64
CA GLY A 297 -25.27 -2.00 -18.34
C GLY A 297 -25.12 -0.74 -17.48
N HIS A 298 -23.90 -0.20 -17.35
CA HIS A 298 -23.65 1.08 -16.69
C HIS A 298 -23.82 2.27 -17.65
N ASP A 299 -24.15 3.47 -17.12
CA ASP A 299 -24.16 4.74 -17.85
C ASP A 299 -22.75 5.32 -17.89
N VAL A 300 -22.02 5.10 -19.00
CA VAL A 300 -20.60 5.45 -19.12
C VAL A 300 -20.43 6.67 -20.01
N VAL A 301 -19.83 7.74 -19.49
CA VAL A 301 -19.67 9.04 -20.15
C VAL A 301 -18.23 9.50 -20.13
N GLU A 302 -17.70 9.95 -21.27
CA GLU A 302 -16.40 10.61 -21.31
C GLU A 302 -16.52 12.00 -20.68
N ALA A 303 -15.85 12.20 -19.55
CA ALA A 303 -15.85 13.46 -18.81
C ALA A 303 -14.58 13.63 -17.99
N THR A 304 -13.91 14.77 -18.16
CA THR A 304 -12.64 15.08 -17.49
C THR A 304 -12.83 16.16 -16.45
N PRO A 305 -12.39 15.95 -15.19
CA PRO A 305 -12.33 17.00 -14.18
C PRO A 305 -11.45 18.16 -14.65
N SER A 306 -11.88 19.40 -14.43
CA SER A 306 -11.12 20.60 -14.84
C SER A 306 -9.73 20.68 -14.21
N ILE A 307 -9.56 20.11 -13.04
CA ILE A 307 -8.25 20.00 -12.36
C ILE A 307 -7.20 19.26 -13.19
N LEU A 308 -7.60 18.36 -14.09
CA LEU A 308 -6.67 17.63 -14.96
C LEU A 308 -6.35 18.40 -16.26
N THR A 309 -7.19 19.36 -16.67
CA THR A 309 -7.06 20.07 -17.94
C THR A 309 -6.59 21.51 -17.82
N ASP A 310 -6.64 22.11 -16.62
CA ASP A 310 -6.12 23.47 -16.36
C ASP A 310 -4.63 23.38 -16.00
N GLU A 311 -3.76 23.67 -16.97
CA GLU A 311 -2.30 23.62 -16.79
C GLU A 311 -1.78 24.57 -15.71
N ALA A 312 -2.37 25.79 -15.61
CA ALA A 312 -1.94 26.77 -14.61
C ALA A 312 -2.30 26.29 -13.19
N TYR A 313 -3.49 25.76 -13.04
CA TYR A 313 -3.93 25.18 -11.77
C TYR A 313 -3.13 23.93 -11.38
N TYR A 314 -2.85 23.05 -12.35
CA TYR A 314 -1.99 21.91 -12.11
C TYR A 314 -0.58 22.31 -11.66
N GLY A 315 0.02 23.32 -12.30
CA GLY A 315 1.30 23.88 -11.87
C GLY A 315 1.27 24.41 -10.42
N GLN A 316 0.16 25.03 -10.02
CA GLN A 316 -0.05 25.45 -8.63
C GLN A 316 -0.15 24.27 -7.67
N VAL A 317 -0.88 23.22 -8.03
CA VAL A 317 -1.01 21.98 -7.24
C VAL A 317 0.35 21.32 -7.02
N ILE A 318 1.17 21.22 -8.08
CA ILE A 318 2.54 20.71 -7.96
C ILE A 318 3.39 21.59 -7.03
N GLY A 319 3.26 22.92 -7.11
CA GLY A 319 3.94 23.84 -6.18
C GLY A 319 3.55 23.57 -4.71
N TRP A 320 2.27 23.44 -4.41
CA TRP A 320 1.81 23.09 -3.07
C TRP A 320 2.31 21.72 -2.61
N PHE A 321 2.26 20.72 -3.52
CA PHE A 321 2.76 19.39 -3.21
C PHE A 321 4.25 19.41 -2.87
N LEU A 322 5.09 20.07 -3.67
CA LEU A 322 6.52 20.13 -3.43
C LEU A 322 6.89 20.88 -2.13
N ASP A 323 6.22 21.98 -1.82
CA ASP A 323 6.41 22.69 -0.57
C ASP A 323 6.07 21.81 0.65
N ALA A 324 4.90 21.20 0.64
CA ALA A 324 4.47 20.33 1.74
C ALA A 324 5.33 19.06 1.84
N PHE A 325 5.61 18.41 0.71
CA PHE A 325 6.38 17.18 0.63
C PHE A 325 7.81 17.36 1.16
N SER A 326 8.50 18.44 0.77
CA SER A 326 9.86 18.71 1.25
C SER A 326 9.91 18.95 2.77
N VAL A 327 8.89 19.62 3.35
CA VAL A 327 8.78 19.78 4.81
C VAL A 327 8.54 18.42 5.50
N TRP A 328 7.68 17.57 4.95
CA TRP A 328 7.45 16.23 5.50
C TRP A 328 8.68 15.33 5.37
N VAL A 329 9.42 15.41 4.26
CA VAL A 329 10.70 14.67 4.11
C VAL A 329 11.71 15.14 5.16
N ARG A 330 11.85 16.45 5.37
CA ARG A 330 12.70 16.97 6.44
C ARG A 330 12.31 16.38 7.80
N ARG A 331 11.02 16.41 8.13
CA ARG A 331 10.52 15.82 9.38
C ARG A 331 10.83 14.32 9.45
N SER A 332 10.65 13.57 8.37
CA SER A 332 10.96 12.13 8.35
C SER A 332 12.46 11.86 8.59
N VAL A 333 13.36 12.71 8.09
CA VAL A 333 14.80 12.58 8.41
C VAL A 333 15.07 12.96 9.87
N ASP A 334 14.42 13.98 10.42
CA ASP A 334 14.52 14.32 11.84
C ASP A 334 14.00 13.16 12.74
N GLU A 335 12.98 12.43 12.28
CA GLU A 335 12.47 11.20 12.92
C GLU A 335 13.51 10.04 12.84
N LEU A 336 14.24 9.88 11.73
CA LEU A 336 15.36 8.95 11.66
C LEU A 336 16.44 9.26 12.70
N GLU A 337 16.81 10.54 12.84
CA GLU A 337 17.76 10.99 13.87
C GLU A 337 17.28 10.62 15.28
N ALA A 338 15.99 10.82 15.56
CA ALA A 338 15.38 10.47 16.84
C ALA A 338 15.39 8.95 17.10
N LEU A 339 15.12 8.14 16.09
CA LEU A 339 15.16 6.67 16.18
C LEU A 339 16.58 6.15 16.37
N GLY A 340 17.55 6.70 15.64
CA GLY A 340 18.94 6.24 15.67
C GLY A 340 19.76 6.81 16.81
N GLY A 341 19.34 7.93 17.41
CA GLY A 341 20.02 8.60 18.51
C GLY A 341 21.29 9.38 18.11
N GLU A 342 21.56 9.53 16.82
CA GLU A 342 22.69 10.30 16.28
C GLU A 342 22.26 11.11 15.03
N PRO A 343 22.99 12.20 14.68
CA PRO A 343 22.63 12.99 13.50
C PRO A 343 22.75 12.20 12.19
N VAL A 344 21.81 12.44 11.27
CA VAL A 344 21.86 11.92 9.88
C VAL A 344 22.76 12.82 9.03
N GLY A 345 23.83 12.25 8.46
CA GLY A 345 24.72 12.92 7.50
C GLY A 345 24.25 12.74 6.04
N GLU A 346 24.84 13.55 5.13
CA GLU A 346 24.52 13.48 3.70
C GLU A 346 24.71 12.08 3.08
N GLY A 347 25.74 11.34 3.55
CA GLY A 347 26.01 9.97 3.07
C GLY A 347 25.16 8.87 3.70
N ASP A 348 24.33 9.20 4.68
CA ASP A 348 23.45 8.25 5.39
C ASP A 348 22.10 8.06 4.71
N VAL A 349 21.72 9.00 3.83
CA VAL A 349 20.46 8.98 3.06
C VAL A 349 20.75 9.19 1.57
N GLU A 350 19.77 8.90 0.74
CA GLU A 350 19.90 9.08 -0.69
C GLU A 350 19.95 10.57 -1.10
N ALA A 351 20.62 10.89 -2.20
CA ALA A 351 20.87 12.27 -2.62
C ALA A 351 19.57 13.08 -2.78
N HIS A 352 18.49 12.47 -3.28
CA HIS A 352 17.21 13.16 -3.40
C HIS A 352 16.56 13.41 -2.03
N THR A 353 16.69 12.48 -1.06
CA THR A 353 16.22 12.66 0.31
C THR A 353 16.95 13.83 0.97
N TRP A 354 18.28 13.89 0.81
CA TRP A 354 19.09 14.98 1.35
C TRP A 354 18.71 16.34 0.75
N ALA A 355 18.52 16.39 -0.58
CA ALA A 355 18.08 17.60 -1.27
C ALA A 355 16.69 18.08 -0.83
N LEU A 356 15.74 17.16 -0.69
CA LEU A 356 14.39 17.47 -0.19
C LEU A 356 14.39 17.92 1.28
N ARG A 357 15.22 17.31 2.12
CA ARG A 357 15.43 17.76 3.50
C ARG A 357 15.89 19.22 3.56
N ALA A 358 16.87 19.57 2.73
CA ALA A 358 17.38 20.94 2.64
C ALA A 358 16.28 21.90 2.16
N ALA A 359 15.60 21.57 1.06
CA ALA A 359 14.49 22.37 0.52
C ALA A 359 13.36 22.58 1.55
N GLY A 360 13.01 21.56 2.34
CA GLY A 360 12.01 21.65 3.40
C GLY A 360 12.42 22.58 4.54
N GLY A 361 13.72 22.82 4.74
CA GLY A 361 14.24 23.82 5.67
C GLY A 361 14.00 25.27 5.22
N ASP A 362 13.87 25.49 3.93
CA ASP A 362 13.71 26.80 3.32
C ASP A 362 12.23 27.20 3.12
N VAL A 363 11.28 26.28 3.35
CA VAL A 363 9.83 26.57 3.22
C VAL A 363 9.33 27.33 4.45
N PRO A 364 8.88 28.59 4.31
CA PRO A 364 8.31 29.32 5.43
C PRO A 364 6.99 28.71 5.93
N ALA A 365 6.71 28.83 7.23
CA ALA A 365 5.54 28.24 7.85
C ALA A 365 4.19 28.62 7.16
N HIS A 366 4.06 29.88 6.69
CA HIS A 366 2.84 30.33 6.01
C HIS A 366 2.67 29.64 4.64
N ARG A 367 3.75 29.39 3.91
CA ARG A 367 3.71 28.64 2.63
C ARG A 367 3.36 27.18 2.86
N PHE A 368 3.90 26.56 3.90
CA PHE A 368 3.52 25.20 4.26
C PHE A 368 2.02 25.10 4.60
N ALA A 369 1.49 26.04 5.41
CA ALA A 369 0.06 26.08 5.71
C ALA A 369 -0.80 26.26 4.45
N GLU A 370 -0.41 27.19 3.55
CA GLU A 370 -1.08 27.39 2.26
C GLU A 370 -1.04 26.13 1.38
N ALA A 371 0.09 25.43 1.36
CA ALA A 371 0.25 24.20 0.60
C ALA A 371 -0.69 23.08 1.11
N VAL A 372 -0.78 22.89 2.43
CA VAL A 372 -1.71 21.92 3.04
C VAL A 372 -3.15 22.27 2.71
N ASP A 373 -3.56 23.54 2.85
CA ASP A 373 -4.90 24.01 2.49
C ASP A 373 -5.20 23.81 1.00
N GLY A 374 -4.21 24.06 0.13
CA GLY A 374 -4.30 23.83 -1.31
C GLY A 374 -4.55 22.37 -1.65
N LEU A 375 -3.79 21.45 -1.08
CA LEU A 375 -3.97 20.01 -1.27
C LEU A 375 -5.34 19.52 -0.77
N MET A 376 -5.82 20.05 0.35
CA MET A 376 -7.18 19.77 0.83
C MET A 376 -8.27 20.28 -0.12
N ARG A 377 -8.03 21.44 -0.76
CA ARG A 377 -8.94 22.00 -1.78
C ARG A 377 -9.04 21.10 -3.00
N VAL A 378 -7.91 20.57 -3.50
CA VAL A 378 -7.87 19.59 -4.60
C VAL A 378 -8.79 18.40 -4.32
N GLY A 379 -8.73 17.84 -3.12
CA GLY A 379 -9.60 16.72 -2.72
C GLY A 379 -11.09 17.10 -2.71
N ARG A 380 -11.44 18.34 -2.30
CA ARG A 380 -12.82 18.83 -2.35
C ARG A 380 -13.32 19.03 -3.78
N GLU A 381 -12.47 19.53 -4.67
CA GLU A 381 -12.81 19.75 -6.08
C GLU A 381 -13.03 18.42 -6.83
N GLY A 382 -12.18 17.41 -6.57
CA GLY A 382 -12.39 16.07 -7.08
C GLY A 382 -13.73 15.48 -6.64
N ARG A 383 -14.08 15.64 -5.35
CA ARG A 383 -15.40 15.22 -4.85
C ARG A 383 -16.54 16.01 -5.51
N ALA A 384 -16.39 17.33 -5.63
CA ALA A 384 -17.40 18.20 -6.23
C ALA A 384 -17.65 17.86 -7.71
N PHE A 385 -16.65 17.35 -8.44
CA PHE A 385 -16.84 16.84 -9.79
C PHE A 385 -17.80 15.64 -9.81
N LEU A 386 -17.62 14.69 -8.91
CA LEU A 386 -18.50 13.52 -8.80
C LEU A 386 -19.92 13.93 -8.35
N GLU A 387 -20.03 14.76 -7.32
CA GLU A 387 -21.34 15.16 -6.73
C GLU A 387 -22.20 16.03 -7.66
N LYS A 388 -21.58 16.99 -8.38
CA LYS A 388 -22.31 17.93 -9.26
C LYS A 388 -22.84 17.30 -10.54
N GLN A 389 -22.20 16.24 -11.03
CA GLN A 389 -22.55 15.56 -12.26
C GLN A 389 -23.23 14.21 -12.03
N PRO A 390 -23.69 13.91 -10.84
CA PRO A 390 -23.95 12.66 -10.12
C PRO A 390 -23.24 11.43 -10.72
N TYR A 391 -21.91 11.47 -10.78
CA TYR A 391 -21.13 10.29 -11.11
C TYR A 391 -20.85 9.47 -9.84
N ASP A 392 -21.02 8.16 -9.95
CA ASP A 392 -20.68 7.22 -8.87
C ASP A 392 -19.17 6.94 -8.85
N VAL A 393 -18.55 6.89 -10.04
CA VAL A 393 -17.14 6.50 -10.22
C VAL A 393 -16.50 7.36 -11.31
N LEU A 394 -15.18 7.61 -11.19
CA LEU A 394 -14.32 8.12 -12.24
C LEU A 394 -13.28 7.07 -12.61
N LEU A 395 -13.30 6.59 -13.86
CA LEU A 395 -12.31 5.69 -14.44
C LEU A 395 -11.17 6.51 -15.06
N THR A 396 -9.94 6.23 -14.64
CA THR A 396 -8.72 6.89 -15.16
C THR A 396 -7.58 5.88 -15.30
N PRO A 397 -6.53 6.18 -16.09
CA PRO A 397 -5.27 5.45 -15.99
C PRO A 397 -4.64 5.64 -14.60
N VAL A 398 -3.78 4.72 -14.19
CA VAL A 398 -3.06 4.83 -12.89
C VAL A 398 -1.83 5.72 -13.05
N CYS A 399 -0.90 5.39 -13.92
CA CYS A 399 0.28 6.16 -14.32
C CYS A 399 0.95 5.49 -15.55
#